data_c3594d3e731abe9a43ae997d8b51e420
#
_entry.id   c3594d3e731abe9a43ae997d8b51e420
#
_cell.length_a   1.000
_cell.length_b   1.000
_cell.length_c   1.000
_cell.angle_alpha   90.00
_cell.angle_beta   90.00
_cell.angle_gamma   90.00
#
_symmetry.space_group_name_H-M   'P 1'
#
loop_
_entity.id
_entity.type
_entity.pdbx_description
1 polymer ?
#
loop_
_entity_poly.entity_id
_entity_poly.type
_entity_poly.pdbx_seq_one_letter_code
_entity_poly.pdbx_strand_id
1 'polypeptide(L)'
;LDNGKWGIDPIWDDFARKSYSVYLSLYLLPFNYAAWLLGLINQKHQLPILRTMYGHLPDDKELLEELEVVKIRSNESNQSLIRANLRLVVSVAKRYLGRGISFLDLIQEGNIGLLRAVSKAAPRRGFKFSTYATWWIRQSINRSIAEQARTIRIPVHLFESITRIMRVQRQLTQELGRDPTTGELALEVGYLPA
;
A
#
# COMPACT_ATOMS: atom_id res chain seq x y z
N LEU A 1 -22.90 1.03 -2.76
CA LEU A 1 -23.58 2.11 -2.01
C LEU A 1 -23.06 3.50 -2.39
N ASP A 2 -22.41 3.63 -3.52
CA ASP A 2 -22.02 4.93 -4.05
C ASP A 2 -23.10 5.37 -5.05
N ASN A 3 -23.84 6.43 -4.68
CA ASN A 3 -24.85 7.03 -5.55
C ASN A 3 -24.26 8.23 -6.35
N GLY A 4 -22.95 8.41 -6.36
CA GLY A 4 -22.25 9.52 -7.01
C GLY A 4 -22.38 10.88 -6.30
N LYS A 5 -22.96 10.94 -5.10
CA LYS A 5 -23.18 12.18 -4.34
C LYS A 5 -22.16 12.43 -3.23
N TRP A 6 -21.14 11.60 -3.14
CA TRP A 6 -20.07 11.75 -2.14
C TRP A 6 -19.31 13.07 -2.35
N GLY A 7 -19.21 13.88 -1.29
CA GLY A 7 -18.55 15.19 -1.34
C GLY A 7 -19.40 16.32 -1.97
N ILE A 8 -20.62 16.02 -2.42
CA ILE A 8 -21.53 16.99 -3.06
C ILE A 8 -22.70 17.33 -2.14
N ASP A 9 -23.24 16.32 -1.41
CA ASP A 9 -24.38 16.45 -0.53
C ASP A 9 -23.96 16.20 0.93
N PRO A 10 -23.91 17.24 1.79
CA PRO A 10 -23.49 17.09 3.18
C PRO A 10 -24.38 16.13 4.00
N ILE A 11 -25.68 16.05 3.69
CA ILE A 11 -26.62 15.15 4.39
C ILE A 11 -26.28 13.69 4.02
N TRP A 12 -26.00 13.44 2.75
CA TRP A 12 -25.56 12.12 2.29
C TRP A 12 -24.22 11.72 2.89
N ASP A 13 -23.27 12.63 2.95
CA ASP A 13 -21.95 12.37 3.54
C ASP A 13 -22.04 12.02 5.03
N ASP A 14 -22.86 12.73 5.79
CA ASP A 14 -23.09 12.44 7.21
C ASP A 14 -23.78 11.08 7.39
N PHE A 15 -24.81 10.79 6.61
CA PHE A 15 -25.49 9.50 6.61
C PHE A 15 -24.53 8.35 6.25
N ALA A 16 -23.74 8.51 5.20
CA ALA A 16 -22.79 7.50 4.76
C ALA A 16 -21.69 7.25 5.79
N ARG A 17 -21.16 8.29 6.44
CA ARG A 17 -20.18 8.17 7.54
C ARG A 17 -20.77 7.43 8.74
N LYS A 18 -21.98 7.78 9.17
CA LYS A 18 -22.66 7.12 10.28
C LYS A 18 -22.95 5.66 9.96
N SER A 19 -23.46 5.36 8.76
CA SER A 19 -23.72 4.00 8.31
C SER A 19 -22.43 3.16 8.26
N TYR A 20 -21.33 3.73 7.78
CA TYR A 20 -20.04 3.09 7.76
C TYR A 20 -19.47 2.85 9.16
N SER A 21 -19.64 3.82 10.08
CA SER A 21 -19.25 3.68 11.48
C SER A 21 -20.02 2.54 12.17
N VAL A 22 -21.34 2.46 11.94
CA VAL A 22 -22.16 1.34 12.45
C VAL A 22 -21.69 0.01 11.87
N TYR A 23 -21.45 -0.06 10.57
CA TYR A 23 -20.94 -1.26 9.92
C TYR A 23 -19.60 -1.72 10.52
N LEU A 24 -18.65 -0.80 10.72
CA LEU A 24 -17.37 -1.11 11.35
C LEU A 24 -17.53 -1.59 12.78
N SER A 25 -18.40 -0.93 13.55
CA SER A 25 -18.68 -1.31 14.95
C SER A 25 -19.26 -2.72 15.04
N LEU A 26 -20.20 -3.05 14.16
CA LEU A 26 -20.79 -4.40 14.10
C LEU A 26 -19.76 -5.47 13.66
N TYR A 27 -18.86 -5.09 12.74
CA TYR A 27 -17.81 -5.99 12.26
C TYR A 27 -16.75 -6.30 13.33
N LEU A 28 -16.54 -5.38 14.27
CA LEU A 28 -15.59 -5.51 15.38
C LEU A 28 -16.18 -6.23 16.60
N LEU A 29 -17.49 -6.53 16.60
CA LEU A 29 -18.11 -7.24 17.71
C LEU A 29 -17.56 -8.68 17.83
N PRO A 30 -17.36 -9.17 19.06
CA PRO A 30 -17.06 -10.58 19.33
C PRO A 30 -18.07 -11.49 18.67
N PHE A 31 -17.61 -12.64 18.18
CA PHE A 31 -18.46 -13.56 17.43
C PHE A 31 -19.71 -13.99 18.23
N ASN A 32 -19.53 -14.29 19.52
CA ASN A 32 -20.62 -14.70 20.40
C ASN A 32 -21.67 -13.61 20.58
N TYR A 33 -21.21 -12.37 20.77
CA TYR A 33 -22.09 -11.20 20.90
C TYR A 33 -22.81 -10.89 19.58
N ALA A 34 -22.10 -10.95 18.46
CA ALA A 34 -22.67 -10.75 17.14
C ALA A 34 -23.75 -11.81 16.81
N ALA A 35 -23.50 -13.07 17.13
CA ALA A 35 -24.46 -14.17 16.95
C ALA A 35 -25.72 -13.97 17.82
N TRP A 36 -25.55 -13.58 19.09
CA TRP A 36 -26.67 -13.24 19.97
C TRP A 36 -27.49 -12.07 19.44
N LEU A 37 -26.82 -11.00 19.02
CA LEU A 37 -27.47 -9.79 18.47
C LEU A 37 -28.27 -10.10 17.20
N LEU A 38 -27.70 -10.90 16.30
CA LEU A 38 -28.37 -11.38 15.09
C LEU A 38 -29.59 -12.23 15.40
N GLY A 39 -29.49 -13.16 16.37
CA GLY A 39 -30.60 -13.97 16.83
C GLY A 39 -31.76 -13.10 17.35
N LEU A 40 -31.43 -12.08 18.12
CA LEU A 40 -32.42 -11.14 18.68
C LEU A 40 -33.12 -10.31 17.60
N ILE A 41 -32.34 -9.79 16.63
CA ILE A 41 -32.87 -9.02 15.50
C ILE A 41 -33.79 -9.87 14.63
N ASN A 42 -33.40 -11.13 14.34
CA ASN A 42 -34.22 -12.05 13.55
C ASN A 42 -35.54 -12.41 14.22
N GLN A 43 -35.56 -12.49 15.58
CA GLN A 43 -36.78 -12.78 16.32
C GLN A 43 -37.71 -11.57 16.41
N LYS A 44 -37.17 -10.39 16.64
CA LYS A 44 -37.96 -9.18 16.93
C LYS A 44 -38.11 -8.25 15.73
N HIS A 45 -37.39 -8.46 14.65
CA HIS A 45 -37.29 -7.58 13.46
C HIS A 45 -37.00 -6.11 13.81
N GLN A 46 -36.39 -5.87 14.97
CA GLN A 46 -36.02 -4.55 15.48
C GLN A 46 -34.68 -4.62 16.21
N LEU A 47 -33.94 -3.52 16.18
CA LEU A 47 -32.73 -3.37 16.99
C LEU A 47 -33.11 -3.31 18.48
N PRO A 48 -32.38 -4.03 19.35
CA PRO A 48 -32.59 -3.91 20.78
C PRO A 48 -32.25 -2.53 21.30
N ILE A 49 -32.89 -2.14 22.39
CA ILE A 49 -32.57 -0.88 23.07
C ILE A 49 -31.15 -0.94 23.66
N LEU A 50 -30.48 0.21 23.73
CA LEU A 50 -29.10 0.35 24.20
C LEU A 50 -28.87 -0.33 25.56
N ARG A 51 -29.80 -0.24 26.49
CA ARG A 51 -29.70 -0.89 27.82
C ARG A 51 -29.57 -2.41 27.71
N THR A 52 -30.30 -3.04 26.78
CA THR A 52 -30.21 -4.49 26.53
C THR A 52 -28.89 -4.85 25.88
N MET A 53 -28.37 -4.00 24.97
CA MET A 53 -27.07 -4.19 24.34
C MET A 53 -25.94 -4.13 25.36
N TYR A 54 -25.94 -3.10 26.21
CA TYR A 54 -24.91 -2.93 27.26
C TYR A 54 -24.95 -4.04 28.31
N GLY A 55 -26.14 -4.56 28.66
CA GLY A 55 -26.28 -5.64 29.64
C GLY A 55 -25.78 -7.02 29.18
N HIS A 56 -25.49 -7.16 27.87
CA HIS A 56 -24.96 -8.39 27.28
C HIS A 56 -23.55 -8.22 26.71
N LEU A 57 -22.94 -7.04 26.90
CA LEU A 57 -21.54 -6.84 26.49
C LEU A 57 -20.64 -7.81 27.27
N PRO A 58 -19.72 -8.50 26.58
CA PRO A 58 -18.68 -9.26 27.24
C PRO A 58 -17.86 -8.38 28.19
N ASP A 59 -17.26 -8.98 29.19
CA ASP A 59 -16.35 -8.28 30.09
C ASP A 59 -15.13 -7.74 29.34
N ASP A 60 -14.60 -6.61 29.77
CA ASP A 60 -13.43 -5.98 29.14
C ASP A 60 -12.24 -6.92 29.01
N LYS A 61 -12.09 -7.85 29.95
CA LYS A 61 -11.05 -8.87 29.93
C LYS A 61 -11.24 -9.85 28.76
N GLU A 62 -12.46 -10.34 28.56
CA GLU A 62 -12.81 -11.26 27.46
C GLU A 62 -12.62 -10.57 26.11
N LEU A 63 -13.03 -9.31 25.98
CA LEU A 63 -12.81 -8.50 24.79
C LEU A 63 -11.32 -8.31 24.45
N LEU A 64 -10.51 -8.05 25.45
CA LEU A 64 -9.06 -7.91 25.27
C LEU A 64 -8.40 -9.22 24.85
N GLU A 65 -8.80 -10.35 25.43
CA GLU A 65 -8.31 -11.67 25.06
C GLU A 65 -8.68 -12.03 23.60
N GLU A 66 -9.92 -11.78 23.17
CA GLU A 66 -10.33 -12.00 21.78
C GLU A 66 -9.57 -11.10 20.78
N LEU A 67 -9.39 -9.82 21.11
CA LEU A 67 -8.62 -8.90 20.29
C LEU A 67 -7.15 -9.34 20.15
N GLU A 68 -6.55 -9.85 21.22
CA GLU A 68 -5.17 -10.36 21.20
C GLU A 68 -5.06 -11.59 20.30
N VAL A 69 -6.02 -12.53 20.36
CA VAL A 69 -6.07 -13.70 19.48
C VAL A 69 -6.18 -13.30 18.01
N VAL A 70 -7.05 -12.33 17.69
CA VAL A 70 -7.19 -11.82 16.32
C VAL A 70 -5.90 -11.17 15.83
N LYS A 71 -5.24 -10.40 16.69
CA LYS A 71 -3.97 -9.73 16.40
C LYS A 71 -2.83 -10.72 16.14
N ILE A 72 -2.74 -11.77 16.95
CA ILE A 72 -1.77 -12.87 16.76
C ILE A 72 -2.00 -13.53 15.41
N ARG A 73 -3.23 -13.97 15.11
CA ARG A 73 -3.58 -14.61 13.85
C ARG A 73 -3.31 -13.74 12.62
N SER A 74 -3.61 -12.44 12.74
CA SER A 74 -3.31 -11.45 11.69
C SER A 74 -1.82 -11.35 11.43
N ASN A 75 -1.02 -11.30 12.51
CA ASN A 75 0.44 -11.24 12.40
C ASN A 75 1.04 -12.51 11.79
N GLU A 76 0.59 -13.68 12.22
CA GLU A 76 1.00 -14.97 11.65
C GLU A 76 0.67 -15.07 10.15
N SER A 77 -0.53 -14.65 9.76
CA SER A 77 -0.97 -14.63 8.37
C SER A 77 -0.11 -13.70 7.52
N ASN A 78 0.17 -12.50 8.02
CA ASN A 78 1.05 -11.53 7.37
C ASN A 78 2.47 -12.08 7.21
N GLN A 79 3.04 -12.69 8.25
CA GLN A 79 4.36 -13.31 8.19
C GLN A 79 4.40 -14.48 7.18
N SER A 80 3.37 -15.31 7.15
CA SER A 80 3.26 -16.40 6.19
C SER A 80 3.23 -15.87 4.76
N LEU A 81 2.43 -14.82 4.49
CA LEU A 81 2.37 -14.18 3.18
C LEU A 81 3.72 -13.58 2.77
N ILE A 82 4.43 -12.92 3.69
CA ILE A 82 5.77 -12.37 3.45
C ILE A 82 6.74 -13.49 3.08
N ARG A 83 6.86 -14.54 3.90
CA ARG A 83 7.78 -15.67 3.68
C ARG A 83 7.54 -16.34 2.33
N ALA A 84 6.28 -16.57 1.95
CA ALA A 84 5.92 -17.15 0.67
C ALA A 84 6.35 -16.32 -0.55
N ASN A 85 6.54 -15.00 -0.36
CA ASN A 85 6.86 -14.05 -1.44
C ASN A 85 8.31 -13.52 -1.43
N LEU A 86 9.19 -14.00 -0.55
CA LEU A 86 10.60 -13.58 -0.53
C LEU A 86 11.33 -13.87 -1.86
N ARG A 87 11.00 -14.97 -2.53
CA ARG A 87 11.56 -15.32 -3.85
C ARG A 87 11.20 -14.28 -4.91
N LEU A 88 10.03 -13.66 -4.83
CA LEU A 88 9.63 -12.58 -5.72
C LEU A 88 10.56 -11.37 -5.56
N VAL A 89 10.91 -11.00 -4.31
CA VAL A 89 11.84 -9.90 -4.04
C VAL A 89 13.19 -10.16 -4.70
N VAL A 90 13.76 -11.37 -4.51
CA VAL A 90 15.03 -11.75 -5.13
C VAL A 90 14.97 -11.66 -6.65
N SER A 91 13.88 -12.12 -7.28
CA SER A 91 13.71 -12.07 -8.73
C SER A 91 13.63 -10.64 -9.28
N VAL A 92 13.06 -9.73 -8.51
CA VAL A 92 13.00 -8.31 -8.88
C VAL A 92 14.34 -7.64 -8.65
N ALA A 93 14.99 -7.86 -7.49
CA ALA A 93 16.27 -7.24 -7.10
C ALA A 93 17.40 -7.60 -8.08
N LYS A 94 17.43 -8.82 -8.65
CA LYS A 94 18.40 -9.23 -9.66
C LYS A 94 18.50 -8.28 -10.87
N ARG A 95 17.42 -7.61 -11.24
CA ARG A 95 17.40 -6.66 -12.37
C ARG A 95 18.09 -5.34 -12.07
N TYR A 96 18.45 -5.11 -10.80
CA TYR A 96 19.06 -3.87 -10.32
C TYR A 96 20.54 -4.05 -9.93
N LEU A 97 21.13 -5.22 -10.23
CA LEU A 97 22.55 -5.48 -10.04
C LEU A 97 23.40 -4.45 -10.77
N GLY A 98 24.55 -4.09 -10.19
CA GLY A 98 25.51 -3.17 -10.81
C GLY A 98 25.12 -1.68 -10.73
N ARG A 99 24.12 -1.33 -9.91
CA ARG A 99 23.65 0.08 -9.77
C ARG A 99 24.20 0.82 -8.56
N GLY A 100 25.36 0.40 -8.02
CA GLY A 100 26.06 1.09 -6.93
C GLY A 100 25.58 0.70 -5.52
N ILE A 101 24.73 -0.31 -5.39
CA ILE A 101 24.28 -0.89 -4.12
C ILE A 101 24.56 -2.39 -4.12
N SER A 102 24.89 -2.96 -2.96
CA SER A 102 25.11 -4.40 -2.84
C SER A 102 23.82 -5.18 -3.11
N PHE A 103 23.95 -6.41 -3.62
CA PHE A 103 22.79 -7.26 -3.91
C PHE A 103 21.94 -7.56 -2.65
N LEU A 104 22.63 -7.75 -1.51
CA LEU A 104 21.95 -8.00 -0.25
C LEU A 104 21.14 -6.79 0.20
N ASP A 105 21.67 -5.58 0.06
CA ASP A 105 20.95 -4.35 0.39
C ASP A 105 19.75 -4.14 -0.53
N LEU A 106 19.88 -4.43 -1.83
CA LEU A 106 18.75 -4.41 -2.77
C LEU A 106 17.63 -5.38 -2.35
N ILE A 107 18.00 -6.57 -1.84
CA ILE A 107 17.01 -7.52 -1.30
C ILE A 107 16.36 -6.96 -0.05
N GLN A 108 17.11 -6.37 0.89
CA GLN A 108 16.53 -5.81 2.12
C GLN A 108 15.59 -4.65 1.81
N GLU A 109 15.97 -3.74 0.92
CA GLU A 109 15.10 -2.67 0.47
C GLU A 109 13.84 -3.19 -0.25
N GLY A 110 14.02 -4.25 -1.04
CA GLY A 110 12.89 -4.96 -1.66
C GLY A 110 11.96 -5.61 -0.63
N ASN A 111 12.50 -6.16 0.46
CA ASN A 111 11.72 -6.72 1.57
C ASN A 111 10.89 -5.63 2.27
N ILE A 112 11.45 -4.41 2.45
CA ILE A 112 10.69 -3.26 2.98
C ILE A 112 9.52 -2.92 2.03
N GLY A 113 9.74 -2.96 0.72
CA GLY A 113 8.69 -2.82 -0.27
C GLY A 113 7.60 -3.90 -0.16
N LEU A 114 8.00 -5.16 0.04
CA LEU A 114 7.07 -6.28 0.24
C LEU A 114 6.23 -6.12 1.52
N LEU A 115 6.84 -5.69 2.63
CA LEU A 115 6.13 -5.40 3.88
C LEU A 115 5.03 -4.34 3.68
N ARG A 116 5.35 -3.26 2.97
CA ARG A 116 4.36 -2.22 2.60
C ARG A 116 3.26 -2.76 1.71
N ALA A 117 3.59 -3.66 0.78
CA ALA A 117 2.60 -4.31 -0.08
C ALA A 117 1.62 -5.16 0.73
N VAL A 118 2.12 -5.96 1.69
CA VAL A 118 1.27 -6.80 2.56
C VAL A 118 0.34 -5.94 3.40
N SER A 119 0.85 -4.88 4.03
CA SER A 119 0.03 -3.99 4.89
C SER A 119 -1.07 -3.23 4.14
N LYS A 120 -0.91 -3.03 2.82
CA LYS A 120 -1.87 -2.30 1.97
C LYS A 120 -2.63 -3.19 0.99
N ALA A 121 -2.40 -4.50 1.02
CA ALA A 121 -3.08 -5.43 0.14
C ALA A 121 -4.59 -5.47 0.41
N ALA A 122 -5.37 -5.38 -0.66
CA ALA A 122 -6.83 -5.50 -0.60
C ALA A 122 -7.27 -6.73 -1.41
N PRO A 123 -7.38 -7.92 -0.79
CA PRO A 123 -7.69 -9.18 -1.49
C PRO A 123 -9.01 -9.13 -2.27
N ARG A 124 -9.97 -8.32 -1.78
CA ARG A 124 -11.31 -8.16 -2.39
C ARG A 124 -11.28 -7.59 -3.80
N ARG A 125 -10.17 -6.99 -4.23
CA ARG A 125 -10.01 -6.43 -5.61
C ARG A 125 -9.77 -7.49 -6.68
N GLY A 126 -9.56 -8.76 -6.33
CA GLY A 126 -9.41 -9.87 -7.27
C GLY A 126 -8.08 -9.94 -8.03
N PHE A 127 -7.16 -9.00 -7.84
CA PHE A 127 -5.85 -9.02 -8.48
C PHE A 127 -4.88 -9.97 -7.78
N LYS A 128 -4.00 -10.62 -8.54
CA LYS A 128 -2.90 -11.42 -7.96
C LYS A 128 -2.00 -10.52 -7.11
N PHE A 129 -1.71 -10.97 -5.89
CA PHE A 129 -0.84 -10.23 -4.96
C PHE A 129 0.52 -9.87 -5.57
N SER A 130 1.13 -10.76 -6.36
CA SER A 130 2.42 -10.53 -7.02
C SER A 130 2.42 -9.29 -7.94
N THR A 131 1.32 -9.00 -8.62
CA THR A 131 1.20 -7.82 -9.50
C THR A 131 1.31 -6.54 -8.67
N TYR A 132 0.61 -6.49 -7.54
CA TYR A 132 0.63 -5.36 -6.63
C TYR A 132 1.97 -5.24 -5.87
N ALA A 133 2.48 -6.35 -5.34
CA ALA A 133 3.72 -6.39 -4.58
C ALA A 133 4.92 -5.98 -5.44
N THR A 134 4.98 -6.40 -6.71
CA THR A 134 6.07 -6.03 -7.63
C THR A 134 6.22 -4.51 -7.77
N TRP A 135 5.13 -3.77 -7.77
CA TRP A 135 5.18 -2.31 -7.83
C TRP A 135 5.85 -1.71 -6.59
N TRP A 136 5.45 -2.15 -5.38
CA TRP A 136 6.02 -1.68 -4.13
C TRP A 136 7.50 -2.06 -3.95
N ILE A 137 7.86 -3.28 -4.35
CA ILE A 137 9.24 -3.77 -4.33
C ILE A 137 10.11 -2.90 -5.24
N ARG A 138 9.68 -2.65 -6.49
CA ARG A 138 10.39 -1.77 -7.43
C ARG A 138 10.53 -0.35 -6.90
N GLN A 139 9.46 0.20 -6.35
CA GLN A 139 9.46 1.54 -5.80
C GLN A 139 10.46 1.70 -4.65
N SER A 140 10.50 0.71 -3.74
CA SER A 140 11.45 0.73 -2.61
C SER A 140 12.89 0.63 -3.09
N ILE A 141 13.20 -0.31 -4.02
CA ILE A 141 14.54 -0.48 -4.59
C ILE A 141 14.98 0.76 -5.36
N ASN A 142 14.14 1.33 -6.22
CA ASN A 142 14.49 2.55 -6.97
C ASN A 142 14.77 3.72 -6.04
N ARG A 143 13.99 3.88 -4.99
CA ARG A 143 14.20 4.92 -4.00
C ARG A 143 15.53 4.74 -3.27
N SER A 144 15.84 3.53 -2.83
CA SER A 144 17.12 3.21 -2.18
C SER A 144 18.31 3.50 -3.10
N ILE A 145 18.23 3.13 -4.39
CA ILE A 145 19.27 3.44 -5.37
C ILE A 145 19.46 4.96 -5.49
N ALA A 146 18.38 5.74 -5.58
CA ALA A 146 18.47 7.19 -5.68
C ALA A 146 19.10 7.82 -4.43
N GLU A 147 18.85 7.24 -3.25
CA GLU A 147 19.30 7.79 -1.96
C GLU A 147 20.70 7.32 -1.53
N GLN A 148 21.14 6.11 -1.94
CA GLN A 148 22.32 5.46 -1.36
C GLN A 148 23.40 5.05 -2.39
N ALA A 149 23.08 5.00 -3.70
CA ALA A 149 24.02 4.50 -4.70
C ALA A 149 25.24 5.42 -4.94
N ARG A 150 25.23 6.65 -4.43
CA ARG A 150 26.28 7.64 -4.66
C ARG A 150 26.99 8.01 -3.37
N THR A 151 28.31 8.11 -3.40
CA THR A 151 29.14 8.56 -2.27
C THR A 151 28.70 9.98 -1.81
N ILE A 152 28.43 10.87 -2.75
CA ILE A 152 27.81 12.18 -2.47
C ILE A 152 26.32 12.05 -2.76
N ARG A 153 25.51 12.11 -1.73
CA ARG A 153 24.04 11.99 -1.82
C ARG A 153 23.45 13.13 -2.67
N ILE A 154 22.63 12.75 -3.62
CA ILE A 154 21.83 13.67 -4.44
C ILE A 154 20.35 13.55 -4.03
N PRO A 155 19.60 14.68 -3.88
CA PRO A 155 18.16 14.64 -3.67
C PRO A 155 17.42 13.84 -4.76
N VAL A 156 16.34 13.15 -4.39
CA VAL A 156 15.59 12.24 -5.30
C VAL A 156 15.09 12.99 -6.55
N HIS A 157 14.59 14.23 -6.40
CA HIS A 157 14.09 15.02 -7.53
C HIS A 157 15.20 15.38 -8.54
N LEU A 158 16.42 15.64 -8.09
CA LEU A 158 17.55 15.84 -8.99
C LEU A 158 17.98 14.54 -9.67
N PHE A 159 17.92 13.41 -8.97
CA PHE A 159 18.17 12.10 -9.55
C PHE A 159 17.18 11.78 -10.67
N GLU A 160 15.90 12.09 -10.48
CA GLU A 160 14.86 11.95 -11.50
C GLU A 160 15.13 12.84 -12.72
N SER A 161 15.51 14.09 -12.50
CA SER A 161 15.90 15.02 -13.57
C SER A 161 17.09 14.51 -14.37
N ILE A 162 18.16 14.07 -13.70
CA ILE A 162 19.34 13.47 -14.35
C ILE A 162 18.95 12.24 -15.17
N THR A 163 18.10 11.37 -14.63
CA THR A 163 17.65 10.17 -15.33
C THR A 163 16.82 10.49 -16.57
N ARG A 164 16.00 11.55 -16.50
CA ARG A 164 15.24 12.07 -17.64
C ARG A 164 16.17 12.60 -18.73
N ILE A 165 17.15 13.42 -18.36
CA ILE A 165 18.14 13.98 -19.29
C ILE A 165 18.91 12.83 -19.99
N MET A 166 19.41 11.84 -19.24
CA MET A 166 20.14 10.70 -19.80
C MET A 166 19.28 9.84 -20.76
N ARG A 167 17.99 9.75 -20.50
CA ARG A 167 17.05 9.04 -21.40
C ARG A 167 16.90 9.79 -22.72
N VAL A 168 16.65 11.08 -22.66
CA VAL A 168 16.49 11.94 -23.83
C VAL A 168 17.79 11.99 -24.64
N GLN A 169 18.95 12.11 -23.98
CA GLN A 169 20.25 12.07 -24.63
C GLN A 169 20.42 10.78 -25.46
N ARG A 170 20.12 9.62 -24.90
CA ARG A 170 20.23 8.33 -25.62
C ARG A 170 19.27 8.28 -26.82
N GLN A 171 18.06 8.79 -26.67
CA GLN A 171 17.08 8.85 -27.75
C GLN A 171 17.58 9.74 -28.88
N LEU A 172 18.01 10.97 -28.59
CA LEU A 172 18.55 11.89 -29.58
C LEU A 172 19.83 11.36 -30.26
N THR A 173 20.69 10.68 -29.50
CA THR A 173 21.88 10.04 -30.09
C THR A 173 21.50 8.97 -31.11
N GLN A 174 20.42 8.21 -30.88
CA GLN A 174 19.92 7.22 -31.84
C GLN A 174 19.30 7.88 -33.09
N GLU A 175 18.57 8.97 -32.89
CA GLU A 175 17.90 9.70 -33.99
C GLU A 175 18.88 10.49 -34.86
N LEU A 176 19.86 11.16 -34.23
CA LEU A 176 20.83 12.04 -34.91
C LEU A 176 22.07 11.31 -35.43
N GLY A 177 22.35 10.09 -34.94
CA GLY A 177 23.59 9.37 -35.23
C GLY A 177 24.85 10.02 -34.65
N ARG A 178 24.73 11.03 -33.77
CA ARG A 178 25.79 11.74 -33.05
C ARG A 178 25.32 12.16 -31.66
N ASP A 179 26.23 12.55 -30.80
CA ASP A 179 25.85 13.15 -29.50
C ASP A 179 25.11 14.48 -29.72
N PRO A 180 23.97 14.67 -29.00
CA PRO A 180 23.22 15.90 -29.07
C PRO A 180 23.97 17.07 -28.41
N THR A 181 23.80 18.28 -28.94
CA THR A 181 24.26 19.48 -28.30
C THR A 181 23.45 19.84 -27.07
N THR A 182 23.97 20.66 -26.17
CA THR A 182 23.25 21.10 -24.95
C THR A 182 21.94 21.82 -25.27
N GLY A 183 21.89 22.56 -26.37
CA GLY A 183 20.68 23.26 -26.84
C GLY A 183 19.60 22.28 -27.32
N GLU A 184 19.97 21.28 -28.14
CA GLU A 184 19.05 20.24 -28.61
C GLU A 184 18.51 19.43 -27.43
N LEU A 185 19.38 19.10 -26.46
CA LEU A 185 18.99 18.38 -25.26
C LEU A 185 18.03 19.20 -24.37
N ALA A 186 18.31 20.52 -24.20
CA ALA A 186 17.49 21.42 -23.41
C ALA A 186 16.07 21.59 -24.00
N LEU A 187 15.98 21.69 -25.33
CA LEU A 187 14.70 21.78 -26.05
C LEU A 187 13.86 20.53 -25.82
N GLU A 188 14.44 19.35 -26.01
CA GLU A 188 13.72 18.08 -25.90
C GLU A 188 13.33 17.73 -24.45
N VAL A 189 14.17 18.10 -23.47
CA VAL A 189 13.85 17.95 -22.04
C VAL A 189 12.79 18.94 -21.57
N GLY A 190 12.59 20.05 -22.31
CA GLY A 190 11.67 21.14 -21.95
C GLY A 190 12.28 22.14 -20.98
N TYR A 191 13.60 22.26 -20.94
CA TYR A 191 14.30 23.39 -20.31
C TYR A 191 14.57 24.46 -21.37
N LEU A 192 14.23 25.71 -21.05
CA LEU A 192 14.60 26.82 -21.94
C LEU A 192 16.14 26.95 -21.93
N PRO A 193 16.78 27.07 -23.11
CA PRO A 193 18.19 27.39 -23.16
C PRO A 193 18.40 28.75 -22.50
N ALA A 194 19.44 28.86 -21.67
CA ALA A 194 19.82 30.10 -21.03
C ALA A 194 20.31 31.14 -22.07
#